data_11fca5331bd087e9a48f2418224536f8
#
_entry.id   11fca5331bd087e9a48f2418224536f8
#
_cell.length_a   1.000
_cell.length_b   1.000
_cell.length_c   1.000
_cell.angle_alpha   90.00
_cell.angle_beta   90.00
_cell.angle_gamma   90.00
#
_symmetry.space_group_name_H-M   'P 1'
#
loop_
_entity.id
_entity.type
_entity.pdbx_description
1 polymer ?
#
loop_
_entity_poly.entity_id
_entity_poly.type
_entity_poly.pdbx_seq_one_letter_code
_entity_poly.pdbx_strand_id
1 'polypeptide(L)'
;DAIMMGSPLAKAAEAPGKGWHWGLEAHHGELPRGNRVQVGTVGTLNEVLTGPSNTSDGSMNLFGALRRSMATCGYSDLKEFQRVEVVIQP
;
A
#
# COMPACT_ATOMS: atom_id res chain seq x y z
N ASP A 1 -1.44 -14.88 3.76
CA ASP A 1 -1.06 -14.63 5.16
C ASP A 1 -0.31 -13.33 5.37
N ALA A 2 0.28 -12.78 4.29
CA ALA A 2 0.99 -11.51 4.36
C ALA A 2 0.90 -10.80 3.03
N ILE A 3 1.12 -9.49 3.07
CA ILE A 3 1.23 -8.68 1.86
C ILE A 3 2.55 -7.92 1.89
N MET A 4 3.06 -7.60 0.72
CA MET A 4 4.22 -6.74 0.58
C MET A 4 3.77 -5.44 -0.07
N MET A 5 4.16 -4.32 0.52
CA MET A 5 3.76 -3.00 0.04
C MET A 5 5.00 -2.11 -0.09
N GLY A 6 5.06 -1.37 -1.16
CA GLY A 6 6.14 -0.42 -1.38
C GLY A 6 5.64 1.01 -1.49
N SER A 7 5.23 1.42 -2.68
CA SER A 7 4.85 2.81 -2.96
C SER A 7 3.78 3.38 -2.01
N PRO A 8 2.73 2.63 -1.62
CA PRO A 8 1.75 3.20 -0.70
C PRO A 8 2.34 3.66 0.62
N LEU A 9 3.30 2.92 1.16
CA LEU A 9 3.97 3.30 2.41
C LEU A 9 5.08 4.31 2.20
N ALA A 10 5.69 4.35 1.02
CA ALA A 10 6.70 5.36 0.69
C ALA A 10 6.11 6.76 0.63
N LYS A 11 4.80 6.89 0.49
CA LYS A 11 4.10 8.19 0.48
C LYS A 11 3.82 8.74 1.88
N ALA A 12 4.17 8.01 2.93
CA ALA A 12 4.03 8.52 4.30
C ALA A 12 5.12 9.56 4.59
N ALA A 13 4.76 10.56 5.39
CA ALA A 13 5.70 11.63 5.77
C ALA A 13 6.93 11.07 6.50
N GLU A 14 6.75 9.98 7.25
CA GLU A 14 7.80 9.34 8.04
C GLU A 14 8.72 8.45 7.20
N ALA A 15 8.35 8.16 5.95
CA ALA A 15 9.17 7.32 5.09
C ALA A 15 10.55 7.96 4.86
N PRO A 16 11.64 7.18 4.93
CA PRO A 16 12.99 7.76 4.86
C PRO A 16 13.32 8.38 3.50
N GLY A 17 12.62 8.00 2.43
CA GLY A 17 12.84 8.53 1.09
C GLY A 17 12.34 9.94 0.87
N LYS A 18 11.54 10.48 1.79
CA LYS A 18 11.04 11.86 1.73
C LYS A 18 10.38 12.19 0.39
N GLY A 19 9.44 11.36 -0.03
CA GLY A 19 8.71 11.53 -1.28
C GLY A 19 9.33 10.79 -2.46
N TRP A 20 10.43 10.08 -2.25
CA TRP A 20 11.07 9.28 -3.28
C TRP A 20 11.04 7.80 -2.91
N HIS A 21 10.94 6.95 -3.88
CA HIS A 21 10.92 5.51 -3.70
C HIS A 21 11.89 4.83 -4.66
N TRP A 22 12.73 3.94 -4.12
CA TRP A 22 13.53 3.03 -4.92
C TRP A 22 12.61 1.91 -5.40
N GLY A 23 12.55 1.69 -6.71
CA GLY A 23 11.60 0.75 -7.29
C GLY A 23 11.77 -0.70 -6.83
N LEU A 24 11.69 -1.62 -7.77
CA LEU A 24 11.66 -3.05 -7.44
C LEU A 24 13.03 -3.67 -7.20
N GLU A 25 14.11 -2.91 -7.35
CA GLU A 25 15.46 -3.44 -7.21
C GLU A 25 15.78 -3.73 -5.75
N ALA A 26 16.23 -4.93 -5.49
CA ALA A 26 16.74 -5.31 -4.19
C ALA A 26 17.98 -4.48 -3.86
N HIS A 27 18.06 -4.01 -2.62
CA HIS A 27 19.21 -3.26 -2.19
C HIS A 27 20.33 -4.21 -1.70
N HIS A 28 21.50 -3.99 -2.23
CA HIS A 28 22.74 -4.64 -1.76
C HIS A 28 23.86 -3.63 -1.84
N GLY A 29 24.77 -3.67 -0.87
CA GLY A 29 25.86 -2.68 -0.78
C GLY A 29 26.77 -2.63 -2.00
N GLU A 30 26.92 -3.74 -2.70
CA GLU A 30 27.80 -3.84 -3.87
C GLU A 30 27.05 -3.76 -5.20
N LEU A 31 25.71 -3.71 -5.17
CA LEU A 31 24.91 -3.62 -6.39
C LEU A 31 24.36 -2.21 -6.51
N PRO A 32 24.38 -1.65 -7.72
CA PRO A 32 23.74 -0.35 -7.91
C PRO A 32 22.24 -0.46 -7.70
N ARG A 33 21.67 0.54 -7.07
CA ARG A 33 20.22 0.68 -7.03
C ARG A 33 19.73 1.10 -8.41
N GLY A 34 18.53 0.66 -8.75
CA GLY A 34 17.87 1.11 -9.96
C GLY A 34 17.38 2.55 -9.85
N ASN A 35 16.38 2.87 -10.65
CA ASN A 35 15.86 4.22 -10.69
C ASN A 35 15.04 4.55 -9.45
N ARG A 36 15.24 5.77 -8.98
CA ARG A 36 14.45 6.35 -7.92
C ARG A 36 13.27 7.09 -8.55
N VAL A 37 12.07 6.87 -8.02
CA VAL A 37 10.85 7.47 -8.54
C VAL A 37 10.28 8.41 -7.51
N GLN A 38 9.86 9.59 -7.95
CA GLN A 38 9.17 10.52 -7.08
C GLN A 38 7.71 10.11 -6.95
N VAL A 39 7.31 9.75 -5.73
CA VAL A 39 5.93 9.32 -5.45
C VAL A 39 5.17 10.38 -4.65
N GLY A 40 5.87 11.37 -4.11
CA GLY A 40 5.28 12.43 -3.29
C GLY A 40 4.96 11.97 -1.87
N THR A 41 4.35 12.86 -1.12
CA THR A 41 3.91 12.60 0.26
C THR A 41 2.43 12.93 0.35
N VAL A 42 1.63 12.00 0.88
CA VAL A 42 0.17 12.20 1.00
C VAL A 42 -0.28 12.50 2.42
N GLY A 43 0.51 12.13 3.41
CA GLY A 43 0.18 12.36 4.81
C GLY A 43 1.08 11.57 5.73
N THR A 44 0.74 11.57 7.02
CA THR A 44 1.45 10.75 8.00
C THR A 44 1.16 9.27 7.77
N LEU A 45 1.99 8.40 8.35
CA LEU A 45 1.75 6.96 8.27
C LEU A 45 0.38 6.60 8.83
N ASN A 46 -0.02 7.21 9.93
CA ASN A 46 -1.34 6.95 10.52
C ASN A 46 -2.46 7.33 9.56
N GLU A 47 -2.34 8.45 8.86
CA GLU A 47 -3.33 8.87 7.87
C GLU A 47 -3.35 7.94 6.64
N VAL A 48 -2.19 7.44 6.23
CA VAL A 48 -2.11 6.47 5.13
C VAL A 48 -2.83 5.18 5.51
N LEU A 49 -2.69 4.72 6.75
CA LEU A 49 -3.27 3.46 7.20
C LEU A 49 -4.74 3.60 7.61
N THR A 50 -5.08 4.62 8.37
CA THR A 50 -6.39 4.70 9.02
C THR A 50 -7.18 5.97 8.68
N GLY A 51 -6.61 6.88 7.90
CA GLY A 51 -7.29 8.12 7.53
C GLY A 51 -7.20 9.20 8.59
N PRO A 52 -7.92 10.29 8.41
CA PRO A 52 -8.92 10.49 7.36
C PRO A 52 -8.30 10.68 5.97
N SER A 53 -9.03 10.29 4.94
CA SER A 53 -8.57 10.44 3.56
C SER A 53 -9.11 11.72 2.96
N ASN A 54 -8.25 12.43 2.22
CA ASN A 54 -8.66 13.58 1.42
C ASN A 54 -8.70 13.26 -0.08
N THR A 55 -8.56 11.98 -0.43
CA THR A 55 -8.63 11.50 -1.81
C THR A 55 -9.56 10.29 -1.87
N SER A 56 -10.04 9.97 -3.07
CA SER A 56 -10.92 8.82 -3.29
C SER A 56 -10.24 7.71 -4.08
N ASP A 57 -8.93 7.81 -4.31
CA ASP A 57 -8.19 6.87 -5.15
C ASP A 57 -7.61 5.67 -4.39
N GLY A 58 -7.86 5.59 -3.07
CA GLY A 58 -7.36 4.49 -2.25
C GLY A 58 -5.94 4.65 -1.76
N SER A 59 -5.31 5.82 -1.98
CA SER A 59 -3.94 6.06 -1.53
C SER A 59 -3.84 6.37 -0.04
N MET A 60 -4.95 6.66 0.63
CA MET A 60 -5.03 6.91 2.06
C MET A 60 -6.12 6.05 2.68
N ASN A 61 -6.02 5.82 4.00
CA ASN A 61 -6.95 4.96 4.72
C ASN A 61 -6.99 3.53 4.16
N LEU A 62 -5.82 2.90 4.13
CA LEU A 62 -5.68 1.56 3.57
C LEU A 62 -6.53 0.52 4.30
N PHE A 63 -6.66 0.65 5.63
CA PHE A 63 -7.51 -0.26 6.40
C PHE A 63 -8.99 -0.09 6.04
N GLY A 64 -9.42 1.14 5.80
CA GLY A 64 -10.78 1.39 5.33
C GLY A 64 -11.04 0.79 3.96
N ALA A 65 -10.07 0.88 3.05
CA ALA A 65 -10.16 0.28 1.73
C ALA A 65 -10.27 -1.25 1.83
N LEU A 66 -9.47 -1.87 2.71
CA LEU A 66 -9.55 -3.30 2.96
C LEU A 66 -10.92 -3.70 3.49
N ARG A 67 -11.42 -2.96 4.48
CA ARG A 67 -12.75 -3.23 5.04
C ARG A 67 -13.85 -3.11 3.99
N ARG A 68 -13.76 -2.12 3.12
CA ARG A 68 -14.70 -1.94 2.03
C ARG A 68 -14.63 -3.11 1.04
N SER A 69 -13.43 -3.58 0.72
CA SER A 69 -13.25 -4.74 -0.16
C SER A 69 -13.88 -5.99 0.44
N MET A 70 -13.68 -6.22 1.73
CA MET A 70 -14.29 -7.34 2.45
C MET A 70 -15.81 -7.26 2.39
N ALA A 71 -16.37 -6.08 2.67
CA ALA A 71 -17.83 -5.88 2.64
C ALA A 71 -18.39 -6.09 1.25
N THR A 72 -17.73 -5.60 0.22
CA THR A 72 -18.14 -5.77 -1.17
C THR A 72 -18.20 -7.24 -1.55
N CYS A 73 -17.26 -8.06 -1.05
CA CYS A 73 -17.22 -9.50 -1.29
C CYS A 73 -18.09 -10.31 -0.33
N GLY A 74 -18.76 -9.66 0.62
CA GLY A 74 -19.65 -10.32 1.56
C GLY A 74 -18.98 -10.93 2.78
N TYR A 75 -17.78 -10.48 3.14
CA TYR A 75 -17.03 -11.02 4.27
C TYR A 75 -16.99 -10.01 5.42
N SER A 76 -17.13 -10.50 6.63
CA SER A 76 -17.01 -9.70 7.85
C SER A 76 -15.80 -10.08 8.71
N ASP A 77 -15.05 -11.09 8.30
CA ASP A 77 -13.92 -11.65 9.03
C ASP A 77 -12.74 -11.79 8.07
N LEU A 78 -11.57 -11.29 8.49
CA LEU A 78 -10.40 -11.29 7.64
C LEU A 78 -9.94 -12.69 7.26
N LYS A 79 -10.01 -13.62 8.21
CA LYS A 79 -9.59 -15.00 7.95
C LYS A 79 -10.49 -15.67 6.92
N GLU A 80 -11.79 -15.42 6.98
CA GLU A 80 -12.72 -15.93 5.96
C GLU A 80 -12.50 -15.22 4.61
N PHE A 81 -12.16 -13.94 4.62
CA PHE A 81 -11.87 -13.19 3.40
C PHE A 81 -10.68 -13.78 2.64
N GLN A 82 -9.74 -14.43 3.32
CA GLN A 82 -8.61 -15.11 2.65
C GLN A 82 -9.05 -16.25 1.74
N ARG A 83 -10.30 -16.68 1.84
CA ARG A 83 -10.91 -17.73 1.00
C ARG A 83 -11.69 -17.16 -0.18
N VAL A 84 -11.64 -15.86 -0.41
CA VAL A 84 -12.37 -15.23 -1.52
C VAL A 84 -11.91 -15.81 -2.84
N GLU A 85 -12.86 -16.11 -3.72
CA GLU A 85 -12.54 -16.59 -5.06
C GLU A 85 -11.91 -15.50 -5.88
N VAL A 86 -10.87 -15.85 -6.60
CA VAL A 86 -10.14 -14.94 -7.49
C VAL A 86 -10.18 -15.53 -8.90
N VAL A 87 -10.59 -14.70 -9.86
CA VAL A 87 -10.60 -15.06 -11.26
C VAL A 87 -9.44 -14.34 -11.94
N ILE A 88 -8.59 -15.11 -12.61
CA ILE A 88 -7.46 -14.56 -13.36
C ILE A 88 -7.91 -14.38 -14.80
N GLN A 89 -7.84 -13.14 -15.27
CA GLN A 89 -8.12 -12.83 -16.68
C GLN A 89 -6.80 -12.81 -17.45
N PRO A 90 -6.74 -13.54 -18.60
CA PRO A 90 -5.54 -13.53 -19.43
C PRO A 90 -5.28 -12.19 -20.11
#